data_2bd730038300b96f274a91fc22ba0f1a
#
_entry.id   2bd730038300b96f274a91fc22ba0f1a
#
_cell.length_a   1.000
_cell.length_b   1.000
_cell.length_c   1.000
_cell.angle_alpha   90.00
_cell.angle_beta   90.00
_cell.angle_gamma   90.00
#
_symmetry.space_group_name_H-M   'P 1'
#
loop_
_entity.id
_entity.type
_entity.pdbx_description
1 polymer ?
#
loop_
_entity_poly.entity_id
_entity_poly.type
_entity_poly.pdbx_seq_one_letter_code
_entity_poly.pdbx_strand_id
1 'polypeptide(L)'
;KRIKSNTKLLVGQIACPLPPKPFILEYDLILTSFPHFVNRLKKMGVNSEYFKIGFDERILSKIGNQNQSINFSFVGSITRHHNKANPLIEYLVNNSDLKVYGHGSNNLKRNSVIRKNHYGEKWGLDFYKTIAKSKISLNRHINISENYANNMRLYEATWMGSLLLTDMKDN
;
A
#
# COMPACT_ATOMS: atom_id res chain seq x y z
N LYS A 1 15.41 -23.87 4.98
CA LYS A 1 15.69 -25.22 5.58
C LYS A 1 15.88 -25.14 7.10
N ARG A 2 16.79 -24.29 7.61
CA ARG A 2 17.11 -24.22 9.06
C ARG A 2 15.93 -23.82 9.96
N ILE A 3 14.99 -22.97 9.46
CA ILE A 3 13.82 -22.55 10.24
C ILE A 3 12.81 -23.70 10.31
N LYS A 4 12.50 -24.32 9.18
CA LYS A 4 11.50 -25.40 9.10
C LYS A 4 11.85 -26.60 9.97
N SER A 5 13.13 -26.95 10.09
CA SER A 5 13.57 -28.06 10.96
C SER A 5 13.32 -27.82 12.46
N ASN A 6 13.09 -26.59 12.87
CA ASN A 6 12.90 -26.20 14.27
C ASN A 6 11.47 -25.71 14.57
N THR A 7 10.54 -25.84 13.62
CA THR A 7 9.15 -25.39 13.78
C THR A 7 8.17 -26.47 13.37
N LYS A 8 7.06 -26.59 14.11
CA LYS A 8 5.96 -27.50 13.75
C LYS A 8 5.15 -27.00 12.58
N LEU A 9 5.05 -25.70 12.41
CA LEU A 9 4.29 -25.02 11.36
C LEU A 9 5.00 -23.74 10.93
N LEU A 10 5.27 -23.62 9.64
CA LEU A 10 5.86 -22.43 9.05
C LEU A 10 4.81 -21.74 8.15
N VAL A 11 4.28 -20.62 8.63
CA VAL A 11 3.28 -19.81 7.92
C VAL A 11 3.96 -18.56 7.36
N GLY A 12 3.72 -18.27 6.08
CA GLY A 12 4.15 -17.05 5.42
C GLY A 12 2.97 -16.17 5.04
N GLN A 13 3.21 -14.87 4.91
CA GLN A 13 2.26 -13.94 4.31
C GLN A 13 2.90 -13.29 3.09
N ILE A 14 2.12 -13.12 2.00
CA ILE A 14 2.60 -12.46 0.79
C ILE A 14 1.54 -11.53 0.21
N ALA A 15 1.94 -10.28 -0.02
CA ALA A 15 1.17 -9.23 -0.68
C ALA A 15 2.08 -8.39 -1.62
N CYS A 16 3.10 -9.01 -2.17
CA CYS A 16 4.09 -8.45 -3.10
C CYS A 16 4.34 -9.45 -4.23
N PRO A 17 5.16 -9.14 -5.25
CA PRO A 17 5.53 -10.10 -6.29
C PRO A 17 6.00 -11.42 -5.69
N LEU A 18 5.48 -12.54 -6.26
CA LEU A 18 5.85 -13.87 -5.79
C LEU A 18 7.37 -14.09 -5.93
N PRO A 19 8.04 -14.53 -4.87
CA PRO A 19 9.44 -14.89 -4.97
C PRO A 19 9.60 -16.18 -5.80
N PRO A 20 10.86 -16.54 -6.18
CA PRO A 20 11.13 -17.78 -6.88
C PRO A 20 10.55 -19.00 -6.17
N LYS A 21 10.02 -19.96 -6.95
CA LYS A 21 9.32 -21.16 -6.46
C LYS A 21 10.04 -21.88 -5.31
N PRO A 22 11.37 -22.11 -5.32
CA PRO A 22 12.04 -22.85 -4.25
C PRO A 22 11.85 -22.24 -2.85
N PHE A 23 11.70 -20.93 -2.76
CA PHE A 23 11.51 -20.26 -1.45
C PHE A 23 10.11 -20.44 -0.89
N ILE A 24 9.09 -20.46 -1.75
CA ILE A 24 7.69 -20.58 -1.30
C ILE A 24 7.31 -22.02 -0.95
N LEU A 25 7.95 -23.02 -1.54
CA LEU A 25 7.68 -24.43 -1.23
C LEU A 25 8.13 -24.87 0.17
N GLU A 26 8.91 -24.05 0.86
CA GLU A 26 9.33 -24.36 2.23
C GLU A 26 8.25 -24.06 3.29
N TYR A 27 7.21 -23.28 2.92
CA TYR A 27 6.12 -22.94 3.83
C TYR A 27 5.04 -24.03 3.85
N ASP A 28 4.49 -24.25 5.04
CA ASP A 28 3.35 -25.15 5.22
C ASP A 28 2.03 -24.50 4.83
N LEU A 29 1.94 -23.18 4.99
CA LEU A 29 0.81 -22.36 4.59
C LEU A 29 1.29 -20.97 4.17
N ILE A 30 0.74 -20.45 3.08
CA ILE A 30 0.91 -19.04 2.69
C ILE A 30 -0.44 -18.33 2.72
N LEU A 31 -0.51 -17.26 3.51
CA LEU A 31 -1.63 -16.34 3.54
C LEU A 31 -1.40 -15.22 2.52
N THR A 32 -2.43 -14.85 1.78
CA THR A 32 -2.36 -13.74 0.82
C THR A 32 -3.64 -12.94 0.80
N SER A 33 -3.51 -11.64 0.69
CA SER A 33 -4.65 -10.74 0.49
C SER A 33 -5.03 -10.56 -0.99
N PHE A 34 -4.34 -11.24 -1.90
CA PHE A 34 -4.68 -11.29 -3.32
C PHE A 34 -5.46 -12.57 -3.66
N PRO A 35 -6.78 -12.50 -3.96
CA PRO A 35 -7.57 -13.70 -4.28
C PRO A 35 -6.97 -14.53 -5.43
N HIS A 36 -6.46 -13.87 -6.47
CA HIS A 36 -5.84 -14.54 -7.62
C HIS A 36 -4.52 -15.26 -7.26
N PHE A 37 -3.82 -14.83 -6.20
CA PHE A 37 -2.62 -15.52 -5.71
C PHE A 37 -2.93 -16.86 -5.05
N VAL A 38 -4.07 -16.99 -4.37
CA VAL A 38 -4.47 -18.27 -3.78
C VAL A 38 -4.46 -19.36 -4.87
N ASN A 39 -5.13 -19.10 -5.99
CA ASN A 39 -5.18 -20.05 -7.11
C ASN A 39 -3.79 -20.29 -7.72
N ARG A 40 -2.97 -19.26 -7.87
CA ARG A 40 -1.60 -19.39 -8.41
C ARG A 40 -0.72 -20.25 -7.51
N LEU A 41 -0.76 -20.00 -6.21
CA LEU A 41 0.03 -20.74 -5.22
C LEU A 41 -0.41 -22.22 -5.16
N LYS A 42 -1.71 -22.49 -5.16
CA LYS A 42 -2.25 -23.86 -5.21
C LYS A 42 -1.80 -24.60 -6.47
N LYS A 43 -1.80 -23.95 -7.64
CA LYS A 43 -1.25 -24.53 -8.89
C LYS A 43 0.27 -24.80 -8.83
N MET A 44 0.99 -24.09 -7.97
CA MET A 44 2.42 -24.31 -7.74
C MET A 44 2.69 -25.42 -6.70
N GLY A 45 1.65 -26.02 -6.11
CA GLY A 45 1.76 -27.03 -5.06
C GLY A 45 1.95 -26.46 -3.67
N VAL A 46 1.60 -25.18 -3.46
CA VAL A 46 1.72 -24.49 -2.18
C VAL A 46 0.34 -24.39 -1.54
N ASN A 47 0.22 -24.84 -0.28
CA ASN A 47 -1.00 -24.62 0.48
C ASN A 47 -1.15 -23.11 0.76
N SER A 48 -2.30 -22.55 0.39
CA SER A 48 -2.52 -21.09 0.50
C SER A 48 -3.97 -20.76 0.76
N GLU A 49 -4.18 -19.73 1.56
CA GLU A 49 -5.51 -19.24 1.91
C GLU A 49 -5.60 -17.71 1.80
N TYR A 50 -6.81 -17.24 1.57
CA TYR A 50 -7.11 -15.83 1.51
C TYR A 50 -7.11 -15.22 2.90
N PHE A 51 -6.43 -14.09 3.04
CA PHE A 51 -6.35 -13.32 4.28
C PHE A 51 -6.83 -11.89 4.02
N LYS A 52 -7.93 -11.49 4.63
CA LYS A 52 -8.42 -10.12 4.55
C LYS A 52 -7.51 -9.18 5.34
N ILE A 53 -7.08 -8.11 4.69
CA ILE A 53 -6.43 -7.00 5.40
C ILE A 53 -7.48 -6.16 6.11
N GLY A 54 -7.07 -5.46 7.15
CA GLY A 54 -7.93 -4.62 7.96
C GLY A 54 -7.16 -3.45 8.56
N PHE A 55 -7.80 -2.73 9.46
CA PHE A 55 -7.23 -1.59 10.16
C PHE A 55 -7.22 -1.85 11.66
N ASP A 56 -6.17 -1.40 12.35
CA ASP A 56 -6.08 -1.46 13.81
C ASP A 56 -6.64 -0.15 14.42
N GLU A 57 -7.83 -0.21 14.98
CA GLU A 57 -8.52 0.95 15.56
C GLU A 57 -7.76 1.62 16.71
N ARG A 58 -6.84 0.91 17.38
CA ARG A 58 -5.99 1.50 18.43
C ARG A 58 -5.14 2.67 17.92
N ILE A 59 -4.93 2.76 16.60
CA ILE A 59 -4.23 3.89 15.98
C ILE A 59 -5.02 5.19 16.19
N LEU A 60 -6.35 5.16 16.14
CA LEU A 60 -7.21 6.34 16.33
C LEU A 60 -6.95 7.01 17.68
N SER A 61 -6.89 6.21 18.75
CA SER A 61 -6.61 6.73 20.10
C SER A 61 -5.20 7.33 20.23
N LYS A 62 -4.23 6.83 19.45
CA LYS A 62 -2.85 7.31 19.48
C LYS A 62 -2.64 8.62 18.72
N ILE A 63 -3.40 8.86 17.67
CA ILE A 63 -3.27 10.10 16.87
C ILE A 63 -4.19 11.23 17.39
N GLY A 64 -5.27 10.89 18.08
CA GLY A 64 -6.29 11.84 18.53
C GLY A 64 -7.01 12.52 17.36
N ASN A 65 -7.87 13.48 17.69
CA ASN A 65 -8.60 14.25 16.69
C ASN A 65 -7.63 15.16 15.91
N GLN A 66 -7.76 15.16 14.58
CA GLN A 66 -6.97 16.00 13.69
C GLN A 66 -7.89 16.92 12.88
N ASN A 67 -7.55 18.21 12.82
CA ASN A 67 -8.22 19.15 11.91
C ASN A 67 -7.80 18.88 10.47
N GLN A 68 -8.76 18.76 9.56
CA GLN A 68 -8.50 18.54 8.13
C GLN A 68 -8.00 19.83 7.45
N SER A 69 -6.69 20.05 7.54
CA SER A 69 -5.98 21.22 7.01
C SER A 69 -5.30 21.00 5.66
N ILE A 70 -5.35 19.78 5.14
CA ILE A 70 -4.81 19.39 3.83
C ILE A 70 -5.99 19.05 2.93
N ASN A 71 -6.19 19.78 1.83
CA ASN A 71 -7.32 19.49 0.95
C ASN A 71 -7.14 18.17 0.24
N PHE A 72 -5.95 17.91 -0.34
CA PHE A 72 -5.69 16.72 -1.13
C PHE A 72 -4.28 16.20 -0.87
N SER A 73 -4.13 14.91 -0.62
CA SER A 73 -2.83 14.30 -0.38
C SER A 73 -2.65 12.97 -1.12
N PHE A 74 -1.40 12.70 -1.46
CA PHE A 74 -0.89 11.35 -1.75
C PHE A 74 0.18 11.04 -0.72
N VAL A 75 0.00 9.98 0.06
CA VAL A 75 0.99 9.51 1.04
C VAL A 75 1.39 8.09 0.66
N GLY A 76 2.51 7.93 -0.04
CA GLY A 76 2.88 6.62 -0.57
C GLY A 76 4.30 6.57 -1.13
N SER A 77 4.72 5.38 -1.55
CA SER A 77 6.05 5.18 -2.11
C SER A 77 6.11 5.61 -3.57
N ILE A 78 7.17 6.35 -3.93
CA ILE A 78 7.51 6.74 -5.29
C ILE A 78 8.72 5.90 -5.72
N THR A 79 8.51 4.61 -5.86
CA THR A 79 9.57 3.67 -6.22
C THR A 79 9.38 3.15 -7.64
N ARG A 80 10.38 2.42 -8.14
CA ARG A 80 10.33 1.75 -9.43
C ARG A 80 9.10 0.83 -9.59
N HIS A 81 8.61 0.22 -8.52
CA HIS A 81 7.43 -0.64 -8.52
C HIS A 81 6.11 0.13 -8.54
N HIS A 82 6.14 1.43 -8.22
CA HIS A 82 4.98 2.31 -8.13
C HIS A 82 4.96 3.39 -9.23
N ASN A 83 5.92 3.36 -10.16
CA ASN A 83 6.13 4.41 -11.16
C ASN A 83 4.94 4.61 -12.13
N LYS A 84 4.08 3.61 -12.31
CA LYS A 84 2.88 3.74 -13.15
C LYS A 84 1.84 4.73 -12.61
N ALA A 85 1.94 5.08 -11.33
CA ALA A 85 1.13 6.16 -10.75
C ALA A 85 1.67 7.56 -11.09
N ASN A 86 2.94 7.68 -11.45
CA ASN A 86 3.61 8.97 -11.62
C ASN A 86 2.91 9.90 -12.62
N PRO A 87 2.49 9.46 -13.83
CA PRO A 87 1.81 10.36 -14.77
C PRO A 87 0.51 10.95 -14.20
N LEU A 88 -0.27 10.16 -13.47
CA LEU A 88 -1.47 10.64 -12.79
C LEU A 88 -1.12 11.63 -11.67
N ILE A 89 -0.12 11.32 -10.85
CA ILE A 89 0.33 12.21 -9.78
C ILE A 89 0.88 13.52 -10.36
N GLU A 90 1.66 13.47 -11.43
CA GLU A 90 2.16 14.66 -12.14
C GLU A 90 1.03 15.53 -12.68
N TYR A 91 0.03 14.90 -13.31
CA TYR A 91 -1.16 15.60 -13.77
C TYR A 91 -1.90 16.30 -12.62
N LEU A 92 -2.13 15.58 -11.53
CA LEU A 92 -2.84 16.11 -10.36
C LEU A 92 -2.05 17.21 -9.66
N VAL A 93 -0.74 17.08 -9.53
CA VAL A 93 0.12 18.14 -8.96
C VAL A 93 0.06 19.42 -9.79
N ASN A 94 -0.05 19.32 -11.13
CA ASN A 94 -0.14 20.48 -12.01
C ASN A 94 -1.53 21.11 -12.06
N ASN A 95 -2.59 20.35 -11.74
CA ASN A 95 -3.98 20.77 -11.94
C ASN A 95 -4.80 20.83 -10.63
N SER A 96 -4.18 20.60 -9.47
CA SER A 96 -4.83 20.67 -8.17
C SER A 96 -3.82 21.05 -7.08
N ASP A 97 -4.27 21.14 -5.85
CA ASP A 97 -3.43 21.37 -4.68
C ASP A 97 -2.91 20.07 -4.03
N LEU A 98 -2.72 19.02 -4.84
CA LEU A 98 -2.21 17.72 -4.37
C LEU A 98 -0.84 17.87 -3.69
N LYS A 99 -0.78 17.53 -2.41
CA LYS A 99 0.45 17.44 -1.63
C LYS A 99 0.96 16.01 -1.65
N VAL A 100 2.22 15.82 -2.04
CA VAL A 100 2.84 14.51 -2.14
C VAL A 100 3.74 14.25 -0.93
N TYR A 101 3.54 13.13 -0.28
CA TYR A 101 4.35 12.66 0.85
C TYR A 101 4.82 11.23 0.59
N GLY A 102 5.93 10.84 1.22
CA GLY A 102 6.38 9.47 1.27
C GLY A 102 7.75 9.23 0.67
N HIS A 103 8.12 7.96 0.60
CA HIS A 103 9.47 7.53 0.27
C HIS A 103 9.74 7.52 -1.24
N GLY A 104 10.98 7.84 -1.61
CA GLY A 104 11.52 7.57 -2.95
C GLY A 104 11.47 8.74 -3.93
N SER A 105 11.14 9.97 -3.50
CA SER A 105 11.16 11.15 -4.36
C SER A 105 12.53 11.40 -5.02
N ASN A 106 13.61 10.95 -4.39
CA ASN A 106 14.99 11.04 -4.93
C ASN A 106 15.20 10.19 -6.20
N ASN A 107 14.34 9.20 -6.46
CA ASN A 107 14.37 8.38 -7.67
C ASN A 107 13.83 9.12 -8.90
N LEU A 108 13.18 10.26 -8.69
CA LEU A 108 12.63 11.09 -9.76
C LEU A 108 13.68 12.06 -10.31
N LYS A 109 13.52 12.47 -11.55
CA LYS A 109 14.35 13.51 -12.16
C LYS A 109 14.29 14.80 -11.32
N ARG A 110 15.39 15.57 -11.29
CA ARG A 110 15.45 16.82 -10.52
C ARG A 110 14.38 17.84 -10.88
N ASN A 111 13.94 17.86 -12.14
CA ASN A 111 12.89 18.76 -12.64
C ASN A 111 11.48 18.19 -12.53
N SER A 112 11.29 16.99 -11.96
CA SER A 112 9.96 16.39 -11.75
C SER A 112 9.08 17.30 -10.88
N VAL A 113 7.87 17.54 -11.30
CA VAL A 113 6.86 18.32 -10.56
C VAL A 113 6.48 17.63 -9.26
N ILE A 114 6.46 16.29 -9.24
CA ILE A 114 6.24 15.51 -8.00
C ILE A 114 7.35 15.82 -7.00
N ARG A 115 8.62 15.82 -7.43
CA ARG A 115 9.75 16.10 -6.55
C ARG A 115 9.71 17.51 -5.99
N LYS A 116 9.28 18.50 -6.78
CA LYS A 116 9.11 19.89 -6.34
C LYS A 116 7.96 20.07 -5.35
N ASN A 117 6.93 19.22 -5.41
CA ASN A 117 5.77 19.22 -4.53
C ASN A 117 5.82 18.13 -3.45
N HIS A 118 7.01 17.63 -3.12
CA HIS A 118 7.21 16.62 -2.11
C HIS A 118 7.44 17.23 -0.74
N TYR A 119 6.56 16.93 0.21
CA TYR A 119 6.54 17.45 1.58
C TYR A 119 7.19 16.51 2.60
N GLY A 120 8.09 15.65 2.13
CA GLY A 120 8.87 14.76 2.98
C GLY A 120 8.21 13.39 3.22
N GLU A 121 8.99 12.51 3.81
CA GLU A 121 8.54 11.17 4.18
C GLU A 121 7.68 11.21 5.44
N LYS A 122 6.70 10.32 5.51
CA LYS A 122 5.82 10.15 6.67
C LYS A 122 5.77 8.68 7.04
N TRP A 123 6.09 8.38 8.29
CA TRP A 123 6.17 7.01 8.82
C TRP A 123 5.44 6.90 10.16
N GLY A 124 5.05 5.66 10.52
CA GLY A 124 4.40 5.39 11.80
C GLY A 124 3.17 6.28 12.04
N LEU A 125 3.07 6.89 13.20
CA LEU A 125 1.94 7.74 13.56
C LEU A 125 1.84 9.02 12.71
N ASP A 126 2.94 9.57 12.21
CA ASP A 126 2.92 10.77 11.37
C ASP A 126 2.30 10.51 10.00
N PHE A 127 2.43 9.28 9.49
CA PHE A 127 1.73 8.81 8.31
C PHE A 127 0.21 8.89 8.53
N TYR A 128 -0.30 8.31 9.60
CA TYR A 128 -1.74 8.32 9.92
C TYR A 128 -2.25 9.74 10.23
N LYS A 129 -1.49 10.55 10.97
CA LYS A 129 -1.82 11.97 11.20
C LYS A 129 -1.92 12.76 9.89
N THR A 130 -1.05 12.47 8.91
CA THR A 130 -1.09 13.16 7.62
C THR A 130 -2.36 12.80 6.85
N ILE A 131 -2.77 11.53 6.86
CA ILE A 131 -4.03 11.08 6.25
C ILE A 131 -5.22 11.69 6.98
N ALA A 132 -5.24 11.66 8.32
CA ALA A 132 -6.32 12.23 9.13
C ALA A 132 -6.47 13.75 8.92
N LYS A 133 -5.38 14.46 8.63
CA LYS A 133 -5.40 15.88 8.25
C LYS A 133 -5.86 16.15 6.83
N SER A 134 -5.99 15.11 5.99
CA SER A 134 -6.34 15.24 4.59
C SER A 134 -7.84 15.07 4.38
N LYS A 135 -8.49 16.04 3.68
CA LYS A 135 -9.89 15.89 3.27
C LYS A 135 -10.03 14.77 2.23
N ILE A 136 -9.09 14.71 1.27
CA ILE A 136 -9.05 13.71 0.22
C ILE A 136 -7.68 13.02 0.25
N SER A 137 -7.68 11.69 0.22
CA SER A 137 -6.47 10.86 0.10
C SER A 137 -6.49 10.10 -1.21
N LEU A 138 -5.47 10.33 -2.04
CA LEU A 138 -5.28 9.59 -3.29
C LEU A 138 -4.68 8.22 -2.99
N ASN A 139 -5.30 7.20 -3.56
CA ASN A 139 -4.76 5.85 -3.63
C ASN A 139 -4.57 5.43 -5.09
N ARG A 140 -3.57 4.64 -5.34
CA ARG A 140 -3.34 3.97 -6.61
C ARG A 140 -2.83 2.56 -6.35
N HIS A 141 -3.50 1.57 -6.91
CA HIS A 141 -3.07 0.19 -6.78
C HIS A 141 -1.81 -0.09 -7.61
N ILE A 142 -0.96 -0.96 -7.11
CA ILE A 142 0.18 -1.48 -7.87
C ILE A 142 -0.32 -2.54 -8.87
N ASN A 143 0.45 -2.77 -9.94
CA ASN A 143 0.01 -3.68 -11.02
C ASN A 143 -0.26 -5.11 -10.57
N ILE A 144 0.43 -5.58 -9.53
CA ILE A 144 0.29 -6.94 -9.04
C ILE A 144 -1.11 -7.21 -8.44
N SER A 145 -1.85 -6.16 -8.09
CA SER A 145 -3.22 -6.29 -7.62
C SER A 145 -4.17 -6.71 -8.74
N GLU A 146 -3.75 -6.60 -10.01
CA GLU A 146 -4.58 -6.83 -11.19
C GLU A 146 -5.91 -6.08 -11.07
N ASN A 147 -7.03 -6.77 -11.16
CA ASN A 147 -8.35 -6.17 -11.03
C ASN A 147 -8.90 -6.15 -9.60
N TYR A 148 -8.08 -6.49 -8.60
CA TYR A 148 -8.54 -6.53 -7.21
C TYR A 148 -8.11 -5.29 -6.43
N ALA A 149 -9.06 -4.66 -5.75
CA ALA A 149 -8.76 -3.64 -4.76
C ALA A 149 -8.09 -4.30 -3.56
N ASN A 150 -6.83 -3.99 -3.34
CA ASN A 150 -6.07 -4.64 -2.29
C ASN A 150 -4.85 -3.82 -1.87
N ASN A 151 -5.06 -2.87 -1.01
CA ASN A 151 -3.98 -2.26 -0.25
C ASN A 151 -4.50 -1.67 1.07
N MET A 152 -3.61 -1.43 1.99
CA MET A 152 -3.94 -0.90 3.31
C MET A 152 -4.59 0.48 3.23
N ARG A 153 -4.29 1.30 2.20
CA ARG A 153 -4.83 2.65 2.03
C ARG A 153 -6.36 2.67 1.97
N LEU A 154 -6.99 1.62 1.46
CA LEU A 154 -8.45 1.51 1.41
C LEU A 154 -9.05 1.63 2.81
N TYR A 155 -8.42 1.00 3.79
CA TYR A 155 -8.84 1.02 5.19
C TYR A 155 -8.28 2.24 5.93
N GLU A 156 -7.02 2.55 5.74
CA GLU A 156 -6.33 3.65 6.42
C GLU A 156 -6.97 5.01 6.15
N ALA A 157 -7.31 5.33 4.89
CA ALA A 157 -7.90 6.61 4.54
C ALA A 157 -9.33 6.75 5.11
N THR A 158 -10.15 5.72 4.96
CA THR A 158 -11.54 5.73 5.43
C THR A 158 -11.63 5.77 6.95
N TRP A 159 -10.80 4.98 7.67
CA TRP A 159 -10.74 5.02 9.13
C TRP A 159 -10.20 6.34 9.67
N MET A 160 -9.33 7.02 8.93
CA MET A 160 -8.84 8.36 9.29
C MET A 160 -9.84 9.48 8.94
N GLY A 161 -11.01 9.17 8.38
CA GLY A 161 -12.03 10.17 8.01
C GLY A 161 -11.69 10.96 6.75
N SER A 162 -10.73 10.50 5.95
CA SER A 162 -10.39 11.09 4.66
C SER A 162 -11.22 10.46 3.54
N LEU A 163 -11.72 11.28 2.61
CA LEU A 163 -12.35 10.78 1.38
C LEU A 163 -11.31 10.03 0.55
N LEU A 164 -11.55 8.77 0.29
CA LEU A 164 -10.66 7.96 -0.54
C LEU A 164 -10.96 8.18 -2.02
N LEU A 165 -9.99 8.70 -2.76
CA LEU A 165 -9.99 8.72 -4.23
C LEU A 165 -9.07 7.61 -4.74
N THR A 166 -9.60 6.65 -5.48
CA THR A 166 -8.84 5.47 -5.93
C THR A 166 -9.22 5.04 -7.35
N ASP A 167 -8.36 4.26 -7.98
CA ASP A 167 -8.66 3.60 -9.24
C ASP A 167 -9.72 2.50 -9.04
N MET A 168 -10.62 2.39 -10.01
CA MET A 168 -11.68 1.39 -10.01
C MET A 168 -11.10 -0.03 -10.11
N LYS A 169 -11.71 -0.95 -9.37
CA LYS A 169 -11.41 -2.38 -9.34
C LYS A 169 -12.70 -3.18 -9.34
N ASP A 170 -12.60 -4.49 -9.60
CA ASP A 170 -13.76 -5.37 -9.77
C ASP A 170 -14.42 -5.81 -8.44
N ASN A 171 -13.81 -5.54 -7.29
CA ASN A 171 -14.28 -5.89 -5.95
C ASN A 171 -14.36 -4.69 -5.00
#